data_98bd4c580783eefa30713a1af448419b
#
_entry.id   98bd4c580783eefa30713a1af448419b
#
_cell.length_a   1.000
_cell.length_b   1.000
_cell.length_c   1.000
_cell.angle_alpha   90.00
_cell.angle_beta   90.00
_cell.angle_gamma   90.00
#
_symmetry.space_group_name_H-M   'P 1'
#
loop_
_entity.id
_entity.type
_entity.pdbx_description
1 polymer ?
#
loop_
_entity_poly.entity_id
_entity_poly.type
_entity_poly.pdbx_seq_one_letter_code
_entity_poly.pdbx_strand_id
1 'polypeptide(L)'
;MRQLSLRLRSIFLAIVLLALFAPFTVVILDEAYTDSLTQAKMSELRLMNLGLLSAFELDGDLPYMPEILYEEQLNLPGSGYLGVIVFRDEVIWQSASALEYTFAPPEIDVAVGNELFLDSHIPKFEEDSEFFVYAFTAEFASSRDFEPVRFYIFNNKALFEAERNTFLDTTWQWIFTLCIALLIFIIIGISLVLLPVRKLIDEISQASSGHKRQLESRYPVEFDSLKQSINGLLQTEAAQRARYKNSLGDLAHSLKTPLAVASGTSDLPTEVNEALQQIDRIIKRQLKRASAGKSGWQQAIYILPILHKLADAMDKVYQDKALTIEFEL
;
A
#
# COMPACT_ATOMS: atom_id res chain seq x y z
N MET A 1 -23.14 6.35 -7.08
CA MET A 1 -21.86 6.04 -6.44
C MET A 1 -20.77 6.92 -7.05
N ARG A 2 -20.19 7.85 -6.31
CA ARG A 2 -19.07 8.67 -6.79
C ARG A 2 -17.91 7.74 -7.12
N GLN A 3 -17.51 7.66 -8.36
CA GLN A 3 -16.37 6.86 -8.77
C GLN A 3 -15.10 7.46 -8.15
N LEU A 4 -14.47 6.70 -7.25
CA LEU A 4 -13.17 7.07 -6.68
C LEU A 4 -12.16 7.28 -7.81
N SER A 5 -11.34 8.32 -7.70
CA SER A 5 -10.28 8.58 -8.69
C SER A 5 -9.31 7.39 -8.77
N LEU A 6 -8.73 7.15 -9.94
CA LEU A 6 -7.78 6.07 -10.18
C LEU A 6 -6.61 6.13 -9.18
N ARG A 7 -6.14 7.34 -8.87
CA ARG A 7 -5.11 7.59 -7.86
C ARG A 7 -5.50 7.04 -6.48
N LEU A 8 -6.73 7.33 -6.03
CA LEU A 8 -7.20 6.89 -4.72
C LEU A 8 -7.35 5.36 -4.65
N ARG A 9 -7.80 4.73 -5.74
CA ARG A 9 -7.90 3.26 -5.83
C ARG A 9 -6.53 2.60 -5.76
N SER A 10 -5.53 3.13 -6.45
CA SER A 10 -4.16 2.60 -6.42
C SER A 10 -3.51 2.74 -5.05
N ILE A 11 -3.70 3.88 -4.37
CA ILE A 11 -3.21 4.10 -3.00
C ILE A 11 -3.90 3.14 -2.03
N PHE A 12 -5.22 2.98 -2.12
CA PHE A 12 -5.97 2.06 -1.28
C PHE A 12 -5.50 0.61 -1.46
N LEU A 13 -5.29 0.18 -2.71
CA LEU A 13 -4.76 -1.15 -3.01
C LEU A 13 -3.37 -1.35 -2.40
N ALA A 14 -2.49 -0.35 -2.50
CA ALA A 14 -1.16 -0.41 -1.90
C ALA A 14 -1.21 -0.52 -0.37
N ILE A 15 -2.09 0.24 0.28
CA ILE A 15 -2.27 0.17 1.75
C ILE A 15 -2.76 -1.23 2.16
N VAL A 16 -3.75 -1.79 1.45
CA VAL A 16 -4.28 -3.14 1.74
C VAL A 16 -3.18 -4.19 1.57
N LEU A 17 -2.39 -4.09 0.52
CA LEU A 17 -1.31 -5.03 0.24
C LEU A 17 -0.22 -4.96 1.32
N LEU A 18 0.18 -3.75 1.73
CA LEU A 18 1.15 -3.56 2.82
C LEU A 18 0.60 -4.03 4.18
N ALA A 19 -0.68 -3.78 4.45
CA ALA A 19 -1.35 -4.21 5.69
C ALA A 19 -1.44 -5.74 5.82
N LEU A 20 -1.49 -6.46 4.70
CA LEU A 20 -1.44 -7.92 4.66
C LEU A 20 0.00 -8.45 4.72
N PHE A 21 0.90 -7.83 3.98
CA PHE A 21 2.27 -8.30 3.84
C PHE A 21 3.11 -8.11 5.10
N ALA A 22 2.94 -6.96 5.80
CA ALA A 22 3.75 -6.65 6.98
C ALA A 22 3.56 -7.68 8.12
N PRO A 23 2.33 -7.96 8.62
CA PRO A 23 2.16 -8.95 9.68
C PRO A 23 2.56 -10.37 9.24
N PHE A 24 2.31 -10.75 7.98
CA PHE A 24 2.74 -12.05 7.46
C PHE A 24 4.26 -12.20 7.49
N THR A 25 4.99 -11.15 7.11
CA THR A 25 6.47 -11.15 7.18
C THR A 25 6.97 -11.24 8.62
N VAL A 26 6.33 -10.51 9.55
CA VAL A 26 6.71 -10.57 10.98
C VAL A 26 6.51 -11.97 11.55
N VAL A 27 5.37 -12.62 11.25
CA VAL A 27 5.10 -13.99 11.72
C VAL A 27 6.14 -14.98 11.22
N ILE A 28 6.52 -14.93 9.94
CA ILE A 28 7.56 -15.81 9.40
C ILE A 28 8.92 -15.56 10.07
N LEU A 29 9.28 -14.29 10.28
CA LEU A 29 10.54 -13.93 10.92
C LEU A 29 10.56 -14.34 12.40
N ASP A 30 9.45 -14.16 13.12
CA ASP A 30 9.32 -14.60 14.52
C ASP A 30 9.48 -16.13 14.64
N GLU A 31 8.79 -16.90 13.79
CA GLU A 31 8.91 -18.35 13.77
C GLU A 31 10.35 -18.81 13.48
N ALA A 32 10.95 -18.28 12.43
CA ALA A 32 12.32 -18.62 12.06
C ALA A 32 13.36 -18.23 13.14
N TYR A 33 13.16 -17.06 13.77
CA TYR A 33 14.02 -16.60 14.84
C TYR A 33 13.87 -17.44 16.10
N THR A 34 12.62 -17.74 16.51
CA THR A 34 12.30 -18.57 17.67
C THR A 34 12.86 -19.97 17.51
N ASP A 35 12.73 -20.58 16.33
CA ASP A 35 13.32 -21.90 16.06
C ASP A 35 14.85 -21.88 16.16
N SER A 36 15.48 -20.86 15.58
CA SER A 36 16.93 -20.70 15.66
C SER A 36 17.42 -20.51 17.09
N LEU A 37 16.73 -19.68 17.87
CA LEU A 37 17.06 -19.41 19.27
C LEU A 37 16.84 -20.65 20.14
N THR A 38 15.79 -21.42 19.89
CA THR A 38 15.48 -22.68 20.57
C THR A 38 16.56 -23.74 20.31
N GLN A 39 17.00 -23.88 19.05
CA GLN A 39 18.10 -24.80 18.70
C GLN A 39 19.42 -24.39 19.33
N ALA A 40 19.72 -23.09 19.39
CA ALA A 40 20.89 -22.58 20.07
C ALA A 40 20.84 -22.91 21.58
N LYS A 41 19.67 -22.70 22.19
CA LYS A 41 19.43 -23.02 23.61
C LYS A 41 19.57 -24.51 23.90
N MET A 42 18.99 -25.38 23.08
CA MET A 42 19.17 -26.82 23.19
C MET A 42 20.65 -27.21 23.13
N SER A 43 21.40 -26.62 22.18
CA SER A 43 22.84 -26.91 22.06
C SER A 43 23.64 -26.45 23.28
N GLU A 44 23.30 -25.29 23.84
CA GLU A 44 23.89 -24.75 25.06
C GLU A 44 23.65 -25.68 26.26
N LEU A 45 22.38 -26.07 26.51
CA LEU A 45 22.03 -26.95 27.62
C LEU A 45 22.66 -28.35 27.47
N ARG A 46 22.78 -28.83 26.22
CA ARG A 46 23.50 -30.07 25.92
C ARG A 46 24.98 -30.00 26.32
N LEU A 47 25.66 -28.91 25.98
CA LEU A 47 27.06 -28.71 26.37
C LEU A 47 27.23 -28.62 27.87
N MET A 48 26.36 -27.89 28.56
CA MET A 48 26.33 -27.84 30.02
C MET A 48 26.12 -29.21 30.65
N ASN A 49 25.20 -30.00 30.07
CA ASN A 49 24.97 -31.38 30.55
C ASN A 49 26.20 -32.27 30.38
N LEU A 50 26.92 -32.15 29.27
CA LEU A 50 28.20 -32.84 29.08
C LEU A 50 29.23 -32.41 30.12
N GLY A 51 29.25 -31.15 30.53
CA GLY A 51 30.05 -30.63 31.62
C GLY A 51 29.70 -31.31 32.96
N LEU A 52 28.39 -31.39 33.28
CA LEU A 52 27.93 -32.13 34.48
C LEU A 52 28.30 -33.61 34.44
N LEU A 53 28.05 -34.26 33.28
CA LEU A 53 28.37 -35.68 33.09
C LEU A 53 29.86 -35.96 33.28
N SER A 54 30.74 -35.05 32.79
CA SER A 54 32.20 -35.22 32.91
C SER A 54 32.73 -34.97 34.32
N ALA A 55 32.00 -34.18 35.11
CA ALA A 55 32.35 -33.84 36.50
C ALA A 55 31.81 -34.83 37.52
N PHE A 56 30.80 -35.64 37.14
CA PHE A 56 30.17 -36.61 38.03
C PHE A 56 30.96 -37.91 38.11
N GLU A 57 31.24 -38.38 39.32
CA GLU A 57 31.85 -39.68 39.59
C GLU A 57 30.97 -40.47 40.55
N LEU A 58 30.90 -41.79 40.32
CA LEU A 58 30.22 -42.72 41.22
C LEU A 58 31.27 -43.71 41.80
N ASP A 59 31.62 -43.56 43.09
CA ASP A 59 32.50 -44.47 43.76
C ASP A 59 31.66 -45.50 44.53
N GLY A 60 31.50 -46.67 43.97
CA GLY A 60 30.53 -47.66 44.42
C GLY A 60 29.10 -47.15 44.40
N ASP A 61 28.50 -46.89 45.57
CA ASP A 61 27.13 -46.29 45.66
C ASP A 61 27.15 -44.81 46.11
N LEU A 62 28.35 -44.23 46.26
CA LEU A 62 28.49 -42.85 46.72
C LEU A 62 28.70 -41.90 45.54
N PRO A 63 27.80 -41.00 45.34
CA PRO A 63 27.95 -39.98 44.30
C PRO A 63 28.94 -38.91 44.76
N TYR A 64 29.86 -38.53 43.87
CA TYR A 64 30.79 -37.43 44.07
C TYR A 64 30.62 -36.38 42.99
N MET A 65 30.59 -35.13 43.43
CA MET A 65 30.50 -33.95 42.54
C MET A 65 31.42 -32.87 43.12
N PRO A 66 32.24 -32.18 42.30
CA PRO A 66 33.08 -31.09 42.79
C PRO A 66 32.21 -29.91 43.26
N GLU A 67 32.70 -29.18 44.28
CA GLU A 67 32.00 -28.00 44.84
C GLU A 67 31.85 -26.86 43.80
N ILE A 68 32.81 -26.72 42.89
CA ILE A 68 32.80 -25.69 41.84
C ILE A 68 32.83 -26.40 40.49
N LEU A 69 31.83 -26.14 39.71
CA LEU A 69 31.72 -26.64 38.34
C LEU A 69 32.47 -25.73 37.38
N TYR A 70 32.88 -26.31 36.24
CA TYR A 70 33.43 -25.54 35.15
C TYR A 70 32.37 -24.59 34.55
N GLU A 71 31.12 -25.01 34.59
CA GLU A 71 29.96 -24.22 34.12
C GLU A 71 29.58 -23.16 35.16
N GLU A 72 30.12 -21.95 35.01
CA GLU A 72 29.99 -20.85 35.98
C GLU A 72 28.52 -20.53 36.30
N GLN A 73 27.61 -20.64 35.31
CA GLN A 73 26.18 -20.34 35.45
C GLN A 73 25.48 -21.25 36.48
N LEU A 74 25.93 -22.51 36.63
CA LEU A 74 25.41 -23.43 37.63
C LEU A 74 25.93 -23.14 39.04
N ASN A 75 27.00 -22.37 39.17
CA ASN A 75 27.55 -21.93 40.44
C ASN A 75 26.93 -20.64 40.99
N LEU A 76 26.19 -19.88 40.14
CA LEU A 76 25.69 -18.56 40.48
C LEU A 76 24.18 -18.62 40.79
N PRO A 77 23.75 -18.31 42.05
CA PRO A 77 22.32 -18.13 42.37
C PRO A 77 21.68 -17.05 41.47
N GLY A 78 20.47 -17.32 41.00
CA GLY A 78 19.74 -16.38 40.14
C GLY A 78 20.21 -16.32 38.68
N SER A 79 21.13 -17.21 38.26
CA SER A 79 21.56 -17.30 36.84
C SER A 79 20.46 -17.71 35.86
N GLY A 80 19.37 -18.28 36.39
CA GLY A 80 18.30 -18.87 35.58
C GLY A 80 18.59 -20.28 35.06
N TYR A 81 19.77 -20.85 35.38
CA TYR A 81 20.13 -22.24 35.06
C TYR A 81 20.17 -23.04 36.33
N LEU A 82 19.55 -24.24 36.31
CA LEU A 82 19.48 -25.13 37.47
C LEU A 82 19.91 -26.53 37.03
N GLY A 83 20.86 -27.13 37.75
CA GLY A 83 21.34 -28.48 37.49
C GLY A 83 20.86 -29.43 38.59
N VAL A 84 20.34 -30.59 38.21
CA VAL A 84 19.88 -31.63 39.15
C VAL A 84 20.33 -33.00 38.67
N ILE A 85 20.84 -33.81 39.58
CA ILE A 85 21.19 -35.20 39.31
C ILE A 85 20.34 -36.12 40.18
N VAL A 86 19.72 -37.12 39.52
CA VAL A 86 18.86 -38.11 40.16
C VAL A 86 19.46 -39.49 40.01
N PHE A 87 19.59 -40.19 41.13
CA PHE A 87 20.03 -41.59 41.22
C PHE A 87 19.07 -42.38 42.07
N ARG A 88 18.62 -43.54 41.60
CA ARG A 88 17.65 -44.40 42.31
C ARG A 88 16.38 -43.66 42.75
N ASP A 89 15.88 -42.80 41.91
CA ASP A 89 14.69 -41.93 42.11
C ASP A 89 14.82 -40.93 43.28
N GLU A 90 16.05 -40.66 43.74
CA GLU A 90 16.33 -39.61 44.71
C GLU A 90 17.22 -38.53 44.08
N VAL A 91 17.00 -37.27 44.48
CA VAL A 91 17.85 -36.15 44.08
C VAL A 91 19.13 -36.23 44.92
N ILE A 92 20.25 -36.63 44.32
CA ILE A 92 21.55 -36.80 44.99
C ILE A 92 22.42 -35.55 44.95
N TRP A 93 22.18 -34.68 44.00
CA TRP A 93 22.90 -33.43 43.84
C TRP A 93 22.07 -32.37 43.16
N GLN A 94 22.27 -31.13 43.55
CA GLN A 94 21.75 -29.95 42.91
C GLN A 94 22.81 -28.85 42.83
N SER A 95 22.76 -28.03 41.75
CA SER A 95 23.70 -26.95 41.55
C SER A 95 23.55 -25.84 42.60
N ALA A 96 24.61 -25.05 42.84
CA ALA A 96 24.54 -23.92 43.76
C ALA A 96 23.47 -22.89 43.36
N SER A 97 23.23 -22.74 42.09
CA SER A 97 22.14 -21.90 41.51
C SER A 97 20.73 -22.42 41.85
N ALA A 98 20.63 -23.71 42.21
CA ALA A 98 19.37 -24.40 42.50
C ALA A 98 19.05 -24.53 43.99
N LEU A 99 19.92 -24.05 44.90
CA LEU A 99 19.79 -24.24 46.36
C LEU A 99 18.53 -23.58 46.95
N GLU A 100 17.98 -22.55 46.30
CA GLU A 100 16.76 -21.89 46.74
C GLU A 100 15.49 -22.68 46.38
N TYR A 101 15.62 -23.70 45.54
CA TYR A 101 14.51 -24.51 45.05
C TYR A 101 14.50 -25.88 45.71
N THR A 102 13.31 -26.38 46.05
CA THR A 102 13.14 -27.75 46.57
C THR A 102 12.72 -28.65 45.41
N PHE A 103 13.62 -29.49 44.95
CA PHE A 103 13.34 -30.44 43.88
C PHE A 103 12.78 -31.75 44.41
N ALA A 104 11.66 -32.21 43.87
CA ALA A 104 11.32 -33.61 43.82
C ALA A 104 11.87 -34.19 42.49
N PRO A 105 12.20 -35.50 42.43
CA PRO A 105 12.62 -36.11 41.17
C PRO A 105 11.67 -35.75 40.07
N PRO A 106 12.14 -35.22 38.94
CA PRO A 106 11.26 -34.90 37.79
C PRO A 106 10.58 -36.18 37.27
N GLU A 107 9.30 -36.12 36.94
CA GLU A 107 8.55 -37.23 36.33
C GLU A 107 8.90 -37.44 34.83
N ILE A 108 10.10 -37.01 34.44
CA ILE A 108 10.61 -37.10 33.06
C ILE A 108 11.53 -38.32 33.02
N ASP A 109 11.08 -39.37 32.37
CA ASP A 109 11.88 -40.60 32.19
C ASP A 109 12.51 -40.58 30.78
N VAL A 110 13.85 -40.70 30.75
CA VAL A 110 14.64 -40.73 29.53
C VAL A 110 15.41 -42.03 29.50
N ALA A 111 15.25 -42.80 28.42
CA ALA A 111 15.98 -44.06 28.27
C ALA A 111 17.50 -43.80 28.24
N VAL A 112 18.27 -44.78 28.75
CA VAL A 112 19.73 -44.72 28.80
C VAL A 112 20.34 -44.43 27.44
N GLY A 113 21.28 -43.46 27.42
CA GLY A 113 21.94 -43.00 26.19
C GLY A 113 21.13 -42.04 25.33
N ASN A 114 19.90 -41.74 25.73
CA ASN A 114 19.04 -40.82 25.01
C ASN A 114 19.03 -39.42 25.67
N GLU A 115 18.80 -38.41 24.86
CA GLU A 115 18.58 -37.06 25.29
C GLU A 115 17.14 -36.62 25.02
N LEU A 116 16.61 -35.75 25.85
CA LEU A 116 15.30 -35.17 25.71
C LEU A 116 15.38 -33.66 25.99
N PHE A 117 14.86 -32.87 25.06
CA PHE A 117 14.68 -31.43 25.25
C PHE A 117 13.18 -31.11 25.23
N LEU A 118 12.72 -30.49 26.30
CA LEU A 118 11.33 -30.12 26.47
C LEU A 118 11.19 -28.63 26.71
N ASP A 119 10.16 -28.09 26.10
CA ASP A 119 9.59 -26.83 26.46
C ASP A 119 8.38 -27.12 27.35
N SER A 120 8.54 -26.99 28.68
CA SER A 120 7.49 -27.39 29.61
C SER A 120 7.32 -26.42 30.77
N HIS A 121 6.06 -26.29 31.15
CA HIS A 121 5.69 -25.70 32.44
C HIS A 121 5.91 -26.77 33.53
N ILE A 122 6.83 -26.50 34.48
CA ILE A 122 7.03 -27.41 35.61
C ILE A 122 6.18 -26.90 36.78
N PRO A 123 5.11 -27.61 37.15
CA PRO A 123 4.10 -27.10 38.12
C PRO A 123 4.61 -26.91 39.55
N LYS A 124 5.85 -27.21 39.86
CA LYS A 124 6.44 -27.17 41.21
C LYS A 124 7.41 -26.02 41.43
N PHE A 125 7.72 -25.24 40.41
CA PHE A 125 8.45 -23.98 40.53
C PHE A 125 7.44 -22.84 40.62
N GLU A 126 7.81 -21.70 41.23
CA GLU A 126 6.96 -20.50 41.37
C GLU A 126 5.89 -20.34 40.29
N GLU A 127 4.68 -20.02 40.69
CA GLU A 127 3.40 -20.18 39.99
C GLU A 127 3.33 -19.75 38.52
N ASP A 128 4.40 -19.13 37.95
CA ASP A 128 4.37 -18.58 36.57
C ASP A 128 5.69 -18.76 35.78
N SER A 129 6.64 -19.59 36.24
CA SER A 129 7.92 -19.72 35.56
C SER A 129 7.92 -20.85 34.53
N GLU A 130 8.12 -20.52 33.26
CA GLU A 130 8.36 -21.49 32.19
C GLU A 130 9.86 -21.81 32.08
N PHE A 131 10.18 -23.08 31.86
CA PHE A 131 11.54 -23.55 31.74
C PHE A 131 11.75 -24.38 30.47
N PHE A 132 12.94 -24.25 29.89
CA PHE A 132 13.48 -25.29 29.04
C PHE A 132 14.09 -26.36 29.91
N VAL A 133 13.84 -27.63 29.59
CA VAL A 133 14.39 -28.78 30.32
C VAL A 133 15.19 -29.62 29.35
N TYR A 134 16.45 -29.80 29.64
CA TYR A 134 17.28 -30.79 28.97
C TYR A 134 17.53 -31.95 29.93
N ALA A 135 17.25 -33.18 29.52
CA ALA A 135 17.41 -34.38 30.27
C ALA A 135 18.27 -35.38 29.49
N PHE A 136 19.17 -36.04 30.19
CA PHE A 136 20.03 -37.11 29.68
C PHE A 136 20.23 -38.19 30.72
N THR A 137 20.24 -39.45 30.30
CA THR A 137 20.47 -40.58 31.19
C THR A 137 21.74 -41.35 30.78
N ALA A 138 22.70 -41.46 31.71
CA ALA A 138 23.91 -42.23 31.51
C ALA A 138 23.97 -43.40 32.49
N GLU A 139 24.68 -44.47 32.14
CA GLU A 139 24.96 -45.57 33.02
C GLU A 139 26.33 -45.42 33.70
N PHE A 140 26.35 -45.60 35.00
CA PHE A 140 27.57 -45.61 35.79
C PHE A 140 27.74 -46.94 36.50
N ALA A 141 28.99 -47.37 36.67
CA ALA A 141 29.30 -48.58 37.40
C ALA A 141 29.10 -48.36 38.93
N SER A 142 28.12 -49.06 39.50
CA SER A 142 27.86 -49.09 40.92
C SER A 142 28.52 -50.33 41.60
N SER A 143 28.31 -50.47 42.90
CA SER A 143 28.83 -51.65 43.65
C SER A 143 28.25 -52.99 43.18
N ARG A 144 27.15 -53.00 42.46
CA ARG A 144 26.42 -54.20 42.04
C ARG A 144 26.39 -54.43 40.54
N ASP A 145 26.16 -53.37 39.76
CA ASP A 145 25.98 -53.44 38.32
C ASP A 145 26.05 -51.98 37.71
N PHE A 146 25.82 -51.83 36.41
CA PHE A 146 25.62 -50.54 35.79
C PHE A 146 24.22 -50.02 36.12
N GLU A 147 24.15 -48.81 36.69
CA GLU A 147 22.89 -48.21 37.08
C GLU A 147 22.67 -46.87 36.38
N PRO A 148 21.43 -46.53 36.00
CA PRO A 148 21.13 -45.28 35.33
C PRO A 148 21.17 -44.08 36.27
N VAL A 149 21.88 -43.04 35.88
CA VAL A 149 21.91 -41.74 36.53
C VAL A 149 21.32 -40.72 35.55
N ARG A 150 20.37 -39.96 36.04
CA ARG A 150 19.65 -38.96 35.23
C ARG A 150 20.17 -37.57 35.54
N PHE A 151 20.51 -36.84 34.48
CA PHE A 151 21.01 -35.49 34.55
C PHE A 151 19.94 -34.55 33.95
N TYR A 152 19.57 -33.52 34.71
CA TYR A 152 18.61 -32.54 34.28
C TYR A 152 19.22 -31.14 34.36
N ILE A 153 19.04 -30.34 33.32
CA ILE A 153 19.32 -28.92 33.35
C ILE A 153 18.03 -28.18 32.99
N PHE A 154 17.66 -27.24 33.84
CA PHE A 154 16.55 -26.35 33.65
C PHE A 154 17.08 -24.96 33.32
N ASN A 155 16.46 -24.27 32.40
CA ASN A 155 16.77 -22.88 32.11
C ASN A 155 15.49 -22.06 32.08
N ASN A 156 15.42 -20.97 32.86
CA ASN A 156 14.31 -20.07 32.90
C ASN A 156 14.17 -19.33 31.57
N LYS A 157 12.97 -19.34 31.01
CA LYS A 157 12.66 -18.71 29.72
C LYS A 157 12.61 -17.18 29.74
N ALA A 158 12.62 -16.55 30.91
CA ALA A 158 12.46 -15.10 31.00
C ALA A 158 13.46 -14.31 30.13
N LEU A 159 14.74 -14.75 30.08
CA LEU A 159 15.74 -14.14 29.21
C LEU A 159 15.47 -14.41 27.72
N PHE A 160 15.09 -15.65 27.42
CA PHE A 160 14.72 -16.05 26.05
C PHE A 160 13.54 -15.21 25.52
N GLU A 161 12.50 -15.05 26.33
CA GLU A 161 11.33 -14.23 25.99
C GLU A 161 11.67 -12.76 25.88
N ALA A 162 12.51 -12.23 26.77
CA ALA A 162 12.97 -10.85 26.68
C ALA A 162 13.75 -10.59 25.37
N GLU A 163 14.60 -11.52 24.96
CA GLU A 163 15.38 -11.45 23.72
C GLU A 163 14.45 -11.53 22.50
N ARG A 164 13.51 -12.47 22.48
CA ARG A 164 12.50 -12.62 21.43
C ARG A 164 11.63 -11.37 21.32
N ASN A 165 11.14 -10.82 22.44
CA ASN A 165 10.32 -9.61 22.44
C ASN A 165 11.10 -8.40 21.92
N THR A 166 12.36 -8.25 22.30
CA THR A 166 13.25 -7.19 21.78
C THR A 166 13.43 -7.32 20.27
N PHE A 167 13.61 -8.54 19.77
CA PHE A 167 13.67 -8.80 18.33
C PHE A 167 12.37 -8.43 17.62
N LEU A 168 11.22 -8.83 18.18
CA LEU A 168 9.90 -8.50 17.62
C LEU A 168 9.65 -6.99 17.57
N ASP A 169 9.94 -6.28 18.67
CA ASP A 169 9.75 -4.82 18.72
C ASP A 169 10.63 -4.11 17.69
N THR A 170 11.89 -4.54 17.59
CA THR A 170 12.83 -4.00 16.59
C THR A 170 12.35 -4.30 15.16
N THR A 171 11.89 -5.52 14.91
CA THR A 171 11.38 -5.95 13.62
C THR A 171 10.14 -5.15 13.21
N TRP A 172 9.18 -4.96 14.13
CA TRP A 172 8.01 -4.12 13.89
C TRP A 172 8.36 -2.68 13.56
N GLN A 173 9.31 -2.08 14.28
CA GLN A 173 9.78 -0.70 14.02
C GLN A 173 10.36 -0.57 12.61
N TRP A 174 11.22 -1.50 12.19
CA TRP A 174 11.84 -1.46 10.85
C TRP A 174 10.83 -1.74 9.74
N ILE A 175 9.94 -2.71 9.90
CA ILE A 175 8.90 -3.02 8.90
C ILE A 175 7.94 -1.85 8.76
N PHE A 176 7.52 -1.22 9.86
CA PHE A 176 6.64 -0.05 9.82
C PHE A 176 7.31 1.14 9.11
N THR A 177 8.59 1.39 9.41
CA THR A 177 9.38 2.43 8.74
C THR A 177 9.49 2.16 7.23
N LEU A 178 9.77 0.91 6.86
CA LEU A 178 9.86 0.48 5.46
C LEU A 178 8.52 0.64 4.74
N CYS A 179 7.40 0.26 5.37
CA CYS A 179 6.06 0.42 4.82
C CYS A 179 5.71 1.90 4.55
N ILE A 180 6.07 2.80 5.48
CA ILE A 180 5.87 4.25 5.29
C ILE A 180 6.72 4.75 4.11
N ALA A 181 8.00 4.39 4.06
CA ALA A 181 8.89 4.79 2.97
C ALA A 181 8.38 4.29 1.61
N LEU A 182 7.94 3.04 1.54
CA LEU A 182 7.38 2.44 0.33
C LEU A 182 6.07 3.12 -0.07
N LEU A 183 5.20 3.45 0.87
CA LEU A 183 3.95 4.17 0.60
C LEU A 183 4.23 5.55 0.00
N ILE A 184 5.17 6.30 0.57
CA ILE A 184 5.61 7.59 0.04
C ILE A 184 6.13 7.43 -1.39
N PHE A 185 6.98 6.43 -1.63
CA PHE A 185 7.53 6.14 -2.95
C PHE A 185 6.44 5.82 -3.97
N ILE A 186 5.44 5.02 -3.60
CA ILE A 186 4.28 4.69 -4.44
C ILE A 186 3.47 5.96 -4.77
N ILE A 187 3.21 6.83 -3.79
CA ILE A 187 2.47 8.09 -4.00
C ILE A 187 3.21 9.01 -4.97
N ILE A 188 4.52 9.13 -4.83
CA ILE A 188 5.38 9.91 -5.74
C ILE A 188 5.34 9.29 -7.13
N GLY A 189 5.53 7.96 -7.25
CA GLY A 189 5.52 7.23 -8.52
C GLY A 189 4.20 7.41 -9.28
N ILE A 190 3.06 7.20 -8.61
CA ILE A 190 1.73 7.43 -9.20
C ILE A 190 1.57 8.88 -9.65
N SER A 191 2.07 9.84 -8.88
CA SER A 191 1.96 11.26 -9.22
C SER A 191 2.78 11.60 -10.46
N LEU A 192 3.99 11.04 -10.59
CA LEU A 192 4.87 11.23 -11.76
C LEU A 192 4.28 10.59 -13.02
N VAL A 193 3.74 9.37 -12.91
CA VAL A 193 3.13 8.65 -14.05
C VAL A 193 1.85 9.34 -14.53
N LEU A 194 1.04 9.90 -13.63
CA LEU A 194 -0.22 10.56 -14.00
C LEU A 194 -0.05 12.02 -14.47
N LEU A 195 1.12 12.64 -14.22
CA LEU A 195 1.37 14.03 -14.62
C LEU A 195 1.28 14.24 -16.14
N PRO A 196 1.89 13.41 -17.02
CA PRO A 196 1.75 13.53 -18.47
C PRO A 196 0.30 13.36 -18.94
N VAL A 197 -0.45 12.45 -18.32
CA VAL A 197 -1.88 12.23 -18.67
C VAL A 197 -2.71 13.48 -18.40
N ARG A 198 -2.51 14.13 -17.26
CA ARG A 198 -3.20 15.38 -16.92
C ARG A 198 -2.86 16.48 -17.92
N LYS A 199 -1.57 16.65 -18.25
CA LYS A 199 -1.13 17.62 -19.26
C LYS A 199 -1.78 17.37 -20.61
N LEU A 200 -1.89 16.11 -21.03
CA LEU A 200 -2.53 15.72 -22.28
C LEU A 200 -4.01 16.09 -22.28
N ILE A 201 -4.74 15.78 -21.21
CA ILE A 201 -6.17 16.13 -21.07
C ILE A 201 -6.37 17.65 -21.14
N ASP A 202 -5.53 18.41 -20.44
CA ASP A 202 -5.61 19.88 -20.44
C ASP A 202 -5.33 20.47 -21.84
N GLU A 203 -4.33 19.95 -22.56
CA GLU A 203 -4.06 20.41 -23.94
C GLU A 203 -5.18 20.03 -24.92
N ILE A 204 -5.76 18.83 -24.80
CA ILE A 204 -6.93 18.44 -25.61
C ILE A 204 -8.10 19.38 -25.32
N SER A 205 -8.35 19.71 -24.05
CA SER A 205 -9.40 20.66 -23.66
C SER A 205 -9.15 22.05 -24.27
N GLN A 206 -7.92 22.55 -24.27
CA GLN A 206 -7.53 23.81 -24.89
C GLN A 206 -7.67 23.78 -26.43
N ALA A 207 -7.33 22.65 -27.06
CA ALA A 207 -7.49 22.48 -28.51
C ALA A 207 -8.98 22.42 -28.90
N SER A 208 -9.79 21.69 -28.11
CA SER A 208 -11.24 21.59 -28.37
C SER A 208 -11.97 22.94 -28.20
N SER A 209 -11.49 23.80 -27.29
CA SER A 209 -12.01 25.15 -27.11
C SER A 209 -11.46 26.16 -28.11
N GLY A 210 -10.60 25.74 -29.04
CA GLY A 210 -10.02 26.57 -30.09
C GLY A 210 -8.89 27.50 -29.66
N HIS A 211 -8.38 27.34 -28.44
CA HIS A 211 -7.24 28.12 -27.94
C HIS A 211 -5.91 27.61 -28.49
N LYS A 212 -5.81 26.31 -28.83
CA LYS A 212 -4.66 25.69 -29.49
C LYS A 212 -5.09 24.98 -30.78
N ARG A 213 -4.19 24.92 -31.76
CA ARG A 213 -4.44 24.22 -33.04
C ARG A 213 -3.92 22.80 -33.06
N GLN A 214 -2.97 22.47 -32.15
CA GLN A 214 -2.32 21.17 -32.05
C GLN A 214 -1.75 20.98 -30.66
N LEU A 215 -1.43 19.72 -30.33
CA LEU A 215 -0.72 19.33 -29.12
C LEU A 215 0.79 19.54 -29.35
N GLU A 216 1.41 20.46 -28.60
CA GLU A 216 2.81 20.86 -28.78
C GLU A 216 3.73 20.30 -27.67
N SER A 217 3.19 20.02 -26.47
CA SER A 217 3.97 19.57 -25.33
C SER A 217 4.75 18.27 -25.63
N ARG A 218 5.89 18.13 -24.97
CA ARG A 218 6.66 16.87 -24.97
C ARG A 218 6.00 15.90 -24.02
N TYR A 219 5.78 14.70 -24.50
CA TYR A 219 5.22 13.57 -23.76
C TYR A 219 6.22 12.39 -23.75
N PRO A 220 6.07 11.43 -22.82
CA PRO A 220 6.77 10.14 -22.92
C PRO A 220 6.48 9.44 -24.26
N VAL A 221 7.42 8.61 -24.71
CA VAL A 221 7.36 7.93 -26.03
C VAL A 221 6.07 7.13 -26.23
N GLU A 222 5.52 6.59 -25.14
CA GLU A 222 4.26 5.81 -25.14
C GLU A 222 3.04 6.66 -25.59
N PHE A 223 3.11 7.97 -25.46
CA PHE A 223 2.06 8.90 -25.88
C PHE A 223 2.25 9.47 -27.29
N ASP A 224 3.37 9.23 -27.96
CA ASP A 224 3.66 9.83 -29.26
C ASP A 224 2.64 9.42 -30.32
N SER A 225 2.27 8.14 -30.39
CA SER A 225 1.25 7.64 -31.31
C SER A 225 -0.11 8.29 -31.05
N LEU A 226 -0.49 8.42 -29.79
CA LEU A 226 -1.74 9.07 -29.40
C LEU A 226 -1.73 10.56 -29.75
N LYS A 227 -0.63 11.28 -29.48
CA LYS A 227 -0.44 12.68 -29.85
C LYS A 227 -0.57 12.89 -31.36
N GLN A 228 0.08 12.03 -32.17
CA GLN A 228 -0.01 12.10 -33.63
C GLN A 228 -1.45 11.87 -34.12
N SER A 229 -2.14 10.87 -33.56
CA SER A 229 -3.54 10.58 -33.92
C SER A 229 -4.46 11.75 -33.60
N ILE A 230 -4.32 12.37 -32.44
CA ILE A 230 -5.12 13.54 -32.05
C ILE A 230 -4.80 14.74 -32.93
N ASN A 231 -3.52 15.00 -33.20
CA ASN A 231 -3.14 16.10 -34.11
C ASN A 231 -3.68 15.89 -35.52
N GLY A 232 -3.67 14.65 -36.03
CA GLY A 232 -4.27 14.28 -37.30
C GLY A 232 -5.78 14.55 -37.34
N LEU A 233 -6.51 14.22 -36.28
CA LEU A 233 -7.94 14.52 -36.14
C LEU A 233 -8.20 16.01 -36.11
N LEU A 234 -7.42 16.78 -35.36
CA LEU A 234 -7.57 18.25 -35.30
C LEU A 234 -7.30 18.91 -36.65
N GLN A 235 -6.29 18.46 -37.40
CA GLN A 235 -6.00 18.94 -38.75
C GLN A 235 -7.11 18.61 -39.75
N THR A 236 -7.62 17.37 -39.69
CA THR A 236 -8.72 16.93 -40.56
C THR A 236 -9.98 17.74 -40.29
N GLU A 237 -10.33 17.96 -39.02
CA GLU A 237 -11.49 18.78 -38.62
C GLU A 237 -11.33 20.23 -39.11
N ALA A 238 -10.15 20.83 -38.91
CA ALA A 238 -9.86 22.18 -39.35
C ALA A 238 -9.95 22.31 -40.89
N ALA A 239 -9.40 21.35 -41.64
CA ALA A 239 -9.47 21.31 -43.10
C ALA A 239 -10.90 21.11 -43.59
N GLN A 240 -11.70 20.25 -42.95
CA GLN A 240 -13.09 20.01 -43.27
C GLN A 240 -13.93 21.27 -43.05
N ARG A 241 -13.70 21.96 -41.95
CA ARG A 241 -14.38 23.24 -41.64
C ARG A 241 -14.02 24.33 -42.63
N ALA A 242 -12.74 24.43 -43.01
CA ALA A 242 -12.31 25.39 -44.03
C ALA A 242 -12.98 25.11 -45.39
N ARG A 243 -13.02 23.86 -45.83
CA ARG A 243 -13.72 23.44 -47.06
C ARG A 243 -15.21 23.79 -47.02
N TYR A 244 -15.87 23.49 -45.89
CA TYR A 244 -17.30 23.83 -45.73
C TYR A 244 -17.55 25.34 -45.82
N LYS A 245 -16.71 26.17 -45.18
CA LYS A 245 -16.78 27.62 -45.23
C LYS A 245 -16.58 28.14 -46.66
N ASN A 246 -15.60 27.63 -47.39
CA ASN A 246 -15.33 28.04 -48.77
C ASN A 246 -16.51 27.64 -49.69
N SER A 247 -17.00 26.40 -49.56
CA SER A 247 -18.16 25.92 -50.35
C SER A 247 -19.42 26.76 -50.13
N LEU A 248 -19.67 27.16 -48.88
CA LEU A 248 -20.78 28.06 -48.58
C LEU A 248 -20.53 29.47 -49.13
N GLY A 249 -19.30 29.95 -49.15
CA GLY A 249 -18.91 31.21 -49.77
C GLY A 249 -19.18 31.22 -51.28
N ASP A 250 -18.75 30.16 -51.97
CA ASP A 250 -18.97 29.98 -53.42
C ASP A 250 -20.44 29.84 -53.78
N LEU A 251 -21.20 29.07 -52.98
CA LEU A 251 -22.62 28.90 -53.13
C LEU A 251 -23.37 30.28 -53.02
N ALA A 252 -22.96 31.06 -52.02
CA ALA A 252 -23.54 32.37 -51.81
C ALA A 252 -23.23 33.34 -52.96
N HIS A 253 -21.99 33.28 -53.47
CA HIS A 253 -21.65 34.12 -54.63
C HIS A 253 -22.43 33.72 -55.88
N SER A 254 -22.55 32.40 -56.12
CA SER A 254 -23.33 31.89 -57.27
C SER A 254 -24.85 32.20 -57.20
N LEU A 255 -25.41 32.29 -55.99
CA LEU A 255 -26.81 32.66 -55.78
C LEU A 255 -27.01 34.15 -55.79
N LYS A 256 -26.05 34.96 -55.38
CA LYS A 256 -26.20 36.43 -55.36
C LYS A 256 -26.36 37.04 -56.78
N THR A 257 -25.67 36.49 -57.79
CA THR A 257 -25.70 36.96 -59.12
C THR A 257 -27.11 36.83 -59.80
N PRO A 258 -27.74 35.63 -59.85
CA PRO A 258 -29.09 35.49 -60.40
C PRO A 258 -30.13 36.23 -59.54
N LEU A 259 -29.94 36.35 -58.26
CA LEU A 259 -30.85 37.10 -57.38
C LEU A 259 -30.79 38.59 -57.69
N ALA A 260 -29.62 39.16 -57.97
CA ALA A 260 -29.43 40.55 -58.34
C ALA A 260 -30.07 40.84 -59.74
N VAL A 261 -29.92 39.94 -60.69
CA VAL A 261 -30.53 40.02 -61.97
C VAL A 261 -32.07 39.99 -61.85
N ALA A 262 -32.61 39.03 -61.08
CA ALA A 262 -34.03 38.91 -60.83
C ALA A 262 -34.63 40.15 -60.13
N SER A 263 -33.93 40.72 -59.15
CA SER A 263 -34.37 41.90 -58.40
C SER A 263 -34.24 43.23 -59.24
N GLY A 264 -33.42 43.21 -60.31
CA GLY A 264 -33.25 44.38 -61.21
C GLY A 264 -34.20 44.42 -62.37
N THR A 265 -35.11 43.45 -62.49
CA THR A 265 -36.13 43.44 -63.55
C THR A 265 -37.22 44.47 -63.26
N SER A 266 -37.48 45.38 -64.20
CA SER A 266 -38.57 46.38 -64.11
C SER A 266 -39.96 45.71 -64.22
N ASP A 267 -40.93 46.06 -63.33
CA ASP A 267 -42.30 45.52 -63.25
C ASP A 267 -42.48 44.15 -62.59
N LEU A 268 -41.74 43.91 -61.51
CA LEU A 268 -41.99 42.73 -60.66
C LEU A 268 -43.22 42.96 -59.76
N PRO A 269 -44.10 41.96 -59.59
CA PRO A 269 -45.16 42.01 -58.58
C PRO A 269 -44.56 42.16 -57.20
N THR A 270 -45.24 42.94 -56.32
CA THR A 270 -44.72 43.23 -54.95
C THR A 270 -44.37 41.97 -54.16
N GLU A 271 -45.20 40.93 -54.30
CA GLU A 271 -45.03 39.64 -53.66
C GLU A 271 -43.72 38.92 -54.07
N VAL A 272 -43.34 39.01 -55.35
CA VAL A 272 -42.11 38.41 -55.89
C VAL A 272 -40.87 39.15 -55.37
N ASN A 273 -40.95 40.49 -55.32
CA ASN A 273 -39.85 41.31 -54.80
C ASN A 273 -39.61 41.04 -53.30
N GLU A 274 -40.69 40.90 -52.51
CA GLU A 274 -40.59 40.49 -51.09
C GLU A 274 -39.95 39.12 -50.93
N ALA A 275 -40.34 38.12 -51.74
CA ALA A 275 -39.74 36.79 -51.71
C ALA A 275 -38.26 36.81 -52.06
N LEU A 276 -37.82 37.59 -53.08
CA LEU A 276 -36.38 37.72 -53.41
C LEU A 276 -35.57 38.36 -52.27
N GLN A 277 -36.13 39.41 -51.65
CA GLN A 277 -35.51 40.04 -50.48
C GLN A 277 -35.41 39.07 -49.27
N GLN A 278 -36.39 38.21 -49.09
CA GLN A 278 -36.37 37.20 -48.04
C GLN A 278 -35.29 36.16 -48.33
N ILE A 279 -35.12 35.68 -49.53
CA ILE A 279 -34.08 34.79 -49.96
C ILE A 279 -32.70 35.41 -49.72
N ASP A 280 -32.47 36.67 -50.13
CA ASP A 280 -31.19 37.36 -49.85
C ASP A 280 -30.89 37.47 -48.36
N ARG A 281 -31.91 37.80 -47.56
CA ARG A 281 -31.74 37.79 -46.06
C ARG A 281 -31.39 36.45 -45.50
N ILE A 282 -32.00 35.38 -46.02
CA ILE A 282 -31.68 33.99 -45.55
C ILE A 282 -30.23 33.62 -45.90
N ILE A 283 -29.83 33.89 -47.18
CA ILE A 283 -28.48 33.62 -47.64
C ILE A 283 -27.44 34.36 -46.77
N LYS A 284 -27.62 35.67 -46.59
CA LYS A 284 -26.75 36.49 -45.73
C LYS A 284 -26.72 36.02 -44.31
N ARG A 285 -27.83 35.56 -43.73
CA ARG A 285 -27.90 35.01 -42.36
C ARG A 285 -27.16 33.69 -42.26
N GLN A 286 -27.30 32.77 -43.23
CA GLN A 286 -26.59 31.49 -43.24
C GLN A 286 -25.10 31.68 -43.40
N LEU A 287 -24.65 32.57 -44.28
CA LEU A 287 -23.22 32.92 -44.41
C LEU A 287 -22.65 33.52 -43.14
N LYS A 288 -23.35 34.45 -42.52
CA LYS A 288 -22.93 35.03 -41.24
C LYS A 288 -22.84 33.97 -40.15
N ARG A 289 -23.79 33.03 -40.14
CA ARG A 289 -23.79 31.90 -39.16
C ARG A 289 -22.63 30.93 -39.41
N ALA A 290 -22.34 30.60 -40.68
CA ALA A 290 -21.19 29.74 -41.03
C ALA A 290 -19.84 30.41 -40.80
N SER A 291 -19.74 31.74 -40.99
CA SER A 291 -18.51 32.50 -40.72
C SER A 291 -18.31 32.83 -39.23
N ALA A 292 -19.42 33.01 -38.50
CA ALA A 292 -19.40 33.30 -37.05
C ALA A 292 -19.18 32.07 -36.18
N GLY A 293 -19.25 30.87 -36.73
CA GLY A 293 -18.99 29.62 -36.03
C GLY A 293 -17.55 29.59 -35.48
N LYS A 294 -17.32 30.18 -34.29
CA LYS A 294 -16.10 29.97 -33.54
C LYS A 294 -15.99 28.47 -33.23
N SER A 295 -14.82 27.94 -33.53
CA SER A 295 -14.44 26.61 -33.15
C SER A 295 -14.66 26.42 -31.64
N GLY A 296 -15.34 25.34 -31.30
CA GLY A 296 -15.30 24.85 -29.94
C GLY A 296 -16.59 25.00 -29.14
N TRP A 297 -16.67 24.18 -28.16
CA TRP A 297 -17.62 24.29 -27.06
C TRP A 297 -17.50 25.71 -26.48
N GLN A 298 -18.56 26.48 -26.61
CA GLN A 298 -18.63 27.78 -25.93
C GLN A 298 -18.61 27.46 -24.43
N GLN A 299 -17.66 28.08 -23.73
CA GLN A 299 -17.66 28.09 -22.29
C GLN A 299 -19.04 28.53 -21.80
N ALA A 300 -19.59 27.85 -20.82
CA ALA A 300 -20.87 28.22 -20.24
C ALA A 300 -20.83 29.72 -19.89
N ILE A 301 -21.64 30.50 -20.58
CA ILE A 301 -21.72 31.94 -20.31
C ILE A 301 -22.72 32.09 -19.17
N TYR A 302 -22.32 32.78 -18.14
CA TYR A 302 -23.24 33.19 -17.08
C TYR A 302 -24.28 34.14 -17.69
N ILE A 303 -25.48 33.62 -17.91
CA ILE A 303 -26.54 34.33 -18.57
C ILE A 303 -27.12 35.46 -17.69
N LEU A 304 -27.06 35.30 -16.37
CA LEU A 304 -27.65 36.23 -15.40
C LEU A 304 -27.20 37.70 -15.60
N PRO A 305 -25.88 38.00 -15.71
CA PRO A 305 -25.43 39.39 -15.90
C PRO A 305 -25.88 40.00 -17.23
N ILE A 306 -26.10 39.14 -18.24
CA ILE A 306 -26.56 39.60 -19.59
C ILE A 306 -28.06 39.89 -19.53
N LEU A 307 -28.82 39.04 -18.82
CA LEU A 307 -30.25 39.26 -18.60
C LEU A 307 -30.52 40.53 -17.80
N HIS A 308 -29.77 40.80 -16.75
CA HIS A 308 -29.87 42.06 -15.99
C HIS A 308 -29.58 43.28 -16.84
N LYS A 309 -28.50 43.27 -17.65
CA LYS A 309 -28.22 44.37 -18.58
C LYS A 309 -29.30 44.58 -19.62
N LEU A 310 -29.92 43.49 -20.08
CA LEU A 310 -31.01 43.55 -21.03
C LEU A 310 -32.27 44.13 -20.36
N ALA A 311 -32.58 43.71 -19.13
CA ALA A 311 -33.70 44.26 -18.35
C ALA A 311 -33.52 45.75 -18.08
N ASP A 312 -32.31 46.16 -17.63
CA ASP A 312 -31.97 47.57 -17.39
C ASP A 312 -32.09 48.41 -18.68
N ALA A 313 -31.71 47.85 -19.82
CA ALA A 313 -31.86 48.52 -21.11
C ALA A 313 -33.32 48.65 -21.55
N MET A 314 -34.13 47.61 -21.31
CA MET A 314 -35.56 47.64 -21.59
C MET A 314 -36.31 48.61 -20.65
N ASP A 315 -35.97 48.64 -19.39
CA ASP A 315 -36.54 49.58 -18.42
C ASP A 315 -36.24 51.02 -18.80
N LYS A 316 -35.03 51.33 -19.29
CA LYS A 316 -34.66 52.64 -19.81
C LYS A 316 -35.43 53.04 -21.07
N VAL A 317 -35.72 52.09 -21.96
CA VAL A 317 -36.42 52.36 -23.24
C VAL A 317 -37.92 52.51 -23.05
N TYR A 318 -38.48 51.85 -22.05
CA TYR A 318 -39.92 51.82 -21.77
C TYR A 318 -40.30 52.45 -20.44
N GLN A 319 -39.54 53.43 -19.97
CA GLN A 319 -39.77 54.15 -18.70
C GLN A 319 -41.22 54.66 -18.56
N ASP A 320 -41.86 55.00 -19.68
CA ASP A 320 -43.24 55.54 -19.71
C ASP A 320 -44.33 54.47 -19.52
N LYS A 321 -43.96 53.16 -19.48
CA LYS A 321 -44.94 52.08 -19.46
C LYS A 321 -44.91 51.26 -18.15
N ALA A 322 -44.08 51.62 -17.15
CA ALA A 322 -43.94 50.94 -15.86
C ALA A 322 -43.92 49.41 -15.95
N LEU A 323 -43.05 48.86 -16.76
CA LEU A 323 -42.90 47.40 -16.96
C LEU A 323 -42.11 46.80 -15.81
N THR A 324 -42.64 45.77 -15.19
CA THR A 324 -41.89 44.96 -14.21
C THR A 324 -41.39 43.67 -14.89
N ILE A 325 -40.06 43.45 -14.90
CA ILE A 325 -39.46 42.27 -15.53
C ILE A 325 -39.06 41.33 -14.39
N GLU A 326 -39.75 40.18 -14.28
CA GLU A 326 -39.39 39.11 -13.35
C GLU A 326 -38.65 38.00 -14.07
N PHE A 327 -37.59 37.49 -13.46
CA PHE A 327 -36.84 36.33 -13.95
C PHE A 327 -37.22 35.09 -13.14
N GLU A 328 -37.90 34.14 -13.75
CA GLU A 328 -38.05 32.78 -13.23
C GLU A 328 -36.88 31.94 -13.72
N LEU A 329 -35.99 31.48 -12.82
CA LEU A 329 -34.78 30.69 -13.11
C LEU A 329 -34.92 29.29 -12.53
#